data_8fb7de1e20d55f6a6a87badf4775f47c
#
_entry.id   8fb7de1e20d55f6a6a87badf4775f47c
#
_cell.length_a   1.000
_cell.length_b   1.000
_cell.length_c   1.000
_cell.angle_alpha   90.00
_cell.angle_beta   90.00
_cell.angle_gamma   90.00
#
_symmetry.space_group_name_H-M   'P 1'
#
loop_
_entity.id
_entity.type
_entity.pdbx_description
1 polymer ?
#
loop_
_entity_poly.entity_id
_entity_poly.type
_entity_poly.pdbx_seq_one_letter_code
_entity_poly.pdbx_strand_id
1 'polypeptide(L)'
;MSSPNIAPLHDRALIRVAGPDAEHFLQNLVTADIDELADPGATLSALLTPQGKILFDFLIYKQNGGYLIDAPKETSADLLKRLTFYRLRAKVDLEAAGEDVCVFAVWGEDLTDTNGAEFVVTDPRLAALGQRVVGPADFAEKSGATIKNLEAYDAHRVALGVPEGLKDFAYSDIFPHDADMDQLGGVSFKKGCYVGQEVVSRVHHRGTARKRFIQIEAAGALPDKGTAVIANDKSVGELGSSTMIDGQAFGVALLRLDKVHQAIENDVPLTCGDVAITVKLPDWAEFGWPDAKAAE
;
A
#
# COMPACT_ATOMS: atom_id res chain seq x y z
N MET A 1 -1.87 -15.27 -26.60
CA MET A 1 -1.46 -14.87 -25.24
C MET A 1 -1.53 -13.38 -25.23
N SER A 2 -2.16 -12.78 -24.23
CA SER A 2 -2.15 -11.32 -24.04
C SER A 2 -0.74 -10.89 -23.61
N SER A 3 -0.26 -9.76 -24.13
CA SER A 3 1.01 -9.21 -23.64
C SER A 3 0.80 -8.60 -22.24
N PRO A 4 1.81 -8.68 -21.34
CA PRO A 4 1.76 -7.98 -20.08
C PRO A 4 1.57 -6.47 -20.29
N ASN A 5 0.90 -5.79 -19.36
CA ASN A 5 0.87 -4.33 -19.29
C ASN A 5 2.05 -3.86 -18.47
N ILE A 6 2.64 -2.71 -18.80
CA ILE A 6 3.68 -2.05 -18.04
C ILE A 6 3.41 -0.55 -17.93
N ALA A 7 3.52 0.01 -16.73
CA ALA A 7 3.41 1.45 -16.50
C ALA A 7 4.62 1.98 -15.73
N PRO A 8 5.28 3.05 -16.21
CA PRO A 8 6.25 3.77 -15.41
C PRO A 8 5.53 4.51 -14.27
N LEU A 9 6.02 4.33 -13.05
CA LEU A 9 5.49 4.96 -11.84
C LEU A 9 6.26 6.24 -11.53
N HIS A 10 5.94 7.31 -12.26
CA HIS A 10 6.63 8.62 -12.15
C HIS A 10 6.40 9.33 -10.81
N ASP A 11 5.42 8.89 -10.05
CA ASP A 11 5.09 9.34 -8.71
C ASP A 11 5.90 8.62 -7.61
N ARG A 12 6.80 7.71 -7.99
CA ARG A 12 7.69 6.98 -7.07
C ARG A 12 9.12 7.49 -7.16
N ALA A 13 9.84 7.36 -6.05
CA ALA A 13 11.28 7.64 -5.96
C ALA A 13 11.97 6.56 -5.13
N LEU A 14 13.24 6.33 -5.43
CA LEU A 14 14.06 5.31 -4.79
C LEU A 14 15.09 5.93 -3.85
N ILE A 15 15.27 5.31 -2.68
CA ILE A 15 16.34 5.63 -1.72
C ILE A 15 17.19 4.37 -1.56
N ARG A 16 18.52 4.48 -1.82
CA ARG A 16 19.48 3.41 -1.57
C ARG A 16 19.87 3.40 -0.09
N VAL A 17 19.89 2.20 0.48
CA VAL A 17 20.32 1.96 1.86
C VAL A 17 21.36 0.87 1.82
N ALA A 18 22.60 1.19 2.20
CA ALA A 18 23.73 0.27 2.14
C ALA A 18 24.62 0.41 3.38
N GLY A 19 25.59 -0.47 3.49
CA GLY A 19 26.55 -0.46 4.60
C GLY A 19 26.36 -1.62 5.58
N PRO A 20 27.36 -1.89 6.43
CA PRO A 20 27.39 -3.08 7.27
C PRO A 20 26.27 -3.13 8.33
N ASP A 21 25.70 -1.97 8.69
CA ASP A 21 24.62 -1.89 9.68
C ASP A 21 23.24 -1.70 9.03
N ALA A 22 23.11 -1.74 7.69
CA ALA A 22 21.88 -1.41 6.97
C ALA A 22 20.69 -2.29 7.36
N GLU A 23 20.90 -3.61 7.44
CA GLU A 23 19.86 -4.57 7.84
C GLU A 23 19.36 -4.29 9.26
N HIS A 24 20.27 -4.23 10.22
CA HIS A 24 19.93 -3.94 11.61
C HIS A 24 19.27 -2.57 11.80
N PHE A 25 19.71 -1.56 11.05
CA PHE A 25 19.14 -0.22 11.05
C PHE A 25 17.68 -0.24 10.59
N LEU A 26 17.38 -0.86 9.45
CA LEU A 26 16.02 -0.98 8.95
C LEU A 26 15.17 -1.84 9.88
N GLN A 27 15.70 -2.97 10.36
CA GLN A 27 15.01 -3.88 11.28
C GLN A 27 14.47 -3.17 12.52
N ASN A 28 15.19 -2.23 13.08
CA ASN A 28 14.77 -1.49 14.28
C ASN A 28 13.83 -0.30 14.02
N LEU A 29 13.63 0.08 12.77
CA LEU A 29 12.85 1.27 12.45
C LEU A 29 11.50 0.96 11.81
N VAL A 30 11.43 -0.03 10.92
CA VAL A 30 10.29 -0.25 10.05
C VAL A 30 9.40 -1.39 10.54
N THR A 31 8.17 -1.46 10.04
CA THR A 31 7.17 -2.43 10.49
C THR A 31 7.38 -3.85 9.99
N ALA A 32 8.00 -4.02 8.80
CA ALA A 32 8.29 -5.34 8.23
C ALA A 32 9.50 -6.00 8.88
N ASP A 33 9.60 -7.31 8.78
CA ASP A 33 10.75 -8.10 9.22
C ASP A 33 11.81 -8.13 8.13
N ILE A 34 12.89 -7.39 8.35
CA ILE A 34 13.98 -7.25 7.38
C ILE A 34 14.96 -8.42 7.48
N ASP A 35 15.10 -9.00 8.67
CA ASP A 35 15.99 -10.15 8.89
C ASP A 35 15.49 -11.39 8.12
N GLU A 36 14.16 -11.56 8.00
CA GLU A 36 13.52 -12.66 7.28
C GLU A 36 13.31 -12.37 5.78
N LEU A 37 13.67 -11.17 5.30
CA LEU A 37 13.50 -10.81 3.89
C LEU A 37 14.50 -11.55 3.01
N ALA A 38 14.00 -12.32 2.03
CA ALA A 38 14.81 -13.04 1.06
C ALA A 38 15.74 -12.09 0.26
N ASP A 39 16.82 -12.60 -0.27
CA ASP A 39 17.73 -11.88 -1.16
C ASP A 39 17.92 -12.70 -2.49
N PRO A 40 17.32 -12.32 -3.62
CA PRO A 40 16.47 -11.13 -3.81
C PRO A 40 15.07 -11.25 -3.18
N GLY A 41 14.49 -10.14 -2.77
CA GLY A 41 13.16 -10.10 -2.18
C GLY A 41 12.58 -8.71 -2.02
N ALA A 42 11.28 -8.64 -1.68
CA ALA A 42 10.59 -7.39 -1.43
C ALA A 42 9.58 -7.52 -0.29
N THR A 43 9.27 -6.41 0.37
CA THR A 43 8.22 -6.32 1.38
C THR A 43 7.56 -4.95 1.39
N LEU A 44 6.27 -4.89 1.74
CA LEU A 44 5.63 -3.66 2.15
C LEU A 44 6.12 -3.30 3.55
N SER A 45 6.28 -2.03 3.84
CA SER A 45 6.67 -1.57 5.17
C SER A 45 6.23 -0.14 5.44
N ALA A 46 6.31 0.28 6.70
CA ALA A 46 6.10 1.66 7.10
C ALA A 46 7.10 2.09 8.18
N LEU A 47 7.38 3.39 8.19
CA LEU A 47 7.92 4.09 9.34
C LEU A 47 6.75 4.74 10.09
N LEU A 48 6.67 4.49 11.40
CA LEU A 48 5.56 4.98 12.22
C LEU A 48 5.96 6.18 13.09
N THR A 49 4.95 6.92 13.51
CA THR A 49 5.08 7.85 14.63
C THR A 49 5.20 7.06 15.95
N PRO A 50 5.69 7.66 17.05
CA PRO A 50 5.68 7.02 18.36
C PRO A 50 4.28 6.58 18.83
N GLN A 51 3.23 7.22 18.30
CA GLN A 51 1.82 6.88 18.58
C GLN A 51 1.30 5.74 17.69
N GLY A 52 2.14 5.17 16.82
CA GLY A 52 1.81 4.03 15.96
C GLY A 52 1.08 4.37 14.68
N LYS A 53 0.96 5.64 14.29
CA LYS A 53 0.36 6.06 13.02
C LYS A 53 1.38 6.01 11.90
N ILE A 54 0.94 5.72 10.67
CA ILE A 54 1.79 5.68 9.48
C ILE A 54 2.37 7.07 9.23
N LEU A 55 3.70 7.21 9.33
CA LEU A 55 4.41 8.43 8.98
C LEU A 55 4.86 8.42 7.52
N PHE A 56 5.24 7.25 7.01
CA PHE A 56 5.53 6.95 5.61
C PHE A 56 5.26 5.46 5.37
N ASP A 57 4.66 5.11 4.24
CA ASP A 57 4.60 3.74 3.72
C ASP A 57 5.44 3.63 2.43
N PHE A 58 6.03 2.47 2.21
CA PHE A 58 6.94 2.21 1.11
C PHE A 58 7.14 0.71 0.89
N LEU A 59 7.67 0.36 -0.28
CA LEU A 59 8.21 -0.97 -0.49
C LEU A 59 9.72 -0.97 -0.21
N ILE A 60 10.23 -2.09 0.29
CA ILE A 60 11.66 -2.33 0.46
C ILE A 60 12.04 -3.50 -0.43
N TYR A 61 13.03 -3.31 -1.29
CA TYR A 61 13.66 -4.34 -2.10
C TYR A 61 15.02 -4.68 -1.49
N LYS A 62 15.33 -5.97 -1.38
CA LYS A 62 16.64 -6.47 -0.95
C LYS A 62 17.30 -7.18 -2.13
N GLN A 63 18.55 -6.80 -2.42
CA GLN A 63 19.35 -7.42 -3.48
C GLN A 63 20.84 -7.25 -3.19
N ASN A 64 21.58 -8.37 -3.29
CA ASN A 64 23.03 -8.38 -3.10
C ASN A 64 23.48 -7.73 -1.78
N GLY A 65 22.71 -7.93 -0.70
CA GLY A 65 22.97 -7.35 0.63
C GLY A 65 22.74 -5.85 0.77
N GLY A 66 22.21 -5.19 -0.27
CA GLY A 66 21.74 -3.79 -0.25
C GLY A 66 20.23 -3.69 -0.25
N TYR A 67 19.72 -2.48 -0.02
CA TYR A 67 18.28 -2.20 0.00
C TYR A 67 17.95 -1.01 -0.86
N LEU A 68 16.78 -1.06 -1.51
CA LEU A 68 16.12 0.08 -2.14
C LEU A 68 14.78 0.29 -1.45
N ILE A 69 14.51 1.53 -1.04
CA ILE A 69 13.20 1.94 -0.53
C ILE A 69 12.48 2.65 -1.68
N ASP A 70 11.36 2.09 -2.11
CA ASP A 70 10.45 2.66 -3.12
C ASP A 70 9.33 3.39 -2.38
N ALA A 71 9.36 4.71 -2.40
CA ALA A 71 8.45 5.59 -1.66
C ALA A 71 7.76 6.59 -2.60
N PRO A 72 6.62 7.20 -2.19
CA PRO A 72 6.03 8.30 -2.93
C PRO A 72 7.05 9.44 -3.13
N LYS A 73 7.20 9.90 -4.37
CA LYS A 73 8.18 10.93 -4.76
C LYS A 73 7.99 12.22 -3.97
N GLU A 74 6.74 12.59 -3.72
CA GLU A 74 6.35 13.79 -2.98
C GLU A 74 6.97 13.86 -1.58
N THR A 75 7.10 12.71 -0.90
CA THR A 75 7.60 12.64 0.48
C THR A 75 8.95 11.96 0.63
N SER A 76 9.57 11.54 -0.47
CA SER A 76 10.84 10.77 -0.45
C SER A 76 12.00 11.55 0.18
N ALA A 77 12.09 12.87 -0.05
CA ALA A 77 13.10 13.72 0.56
C ALA A 77 12.93 13.83 2.09
N ASP A 78 11.69 13.91 2.58
CA ASP A 78 11.39 13.94 4.02
C ASP A 78 11.65 12.58 4.66
N LEU A 79 11.34 11.49 3.97
CA LEU A 79 11.69 10.14 4.41
C LEU A 79 13.22 9.98 4.54
N LEU A 80 13.98 10.37 3.50
CA LEU A 80 15.45 10.32 3.51
C LEU A 80 16.03 11.14 4.67
N LYS A 81 15.52 12.35 4.88
CA LYS A 81 15.90 13.21 6.02
C LYS A 81 15.60 12.53 7.36
N ARG A 82 14.44 11.89 7.49
CA ARG A 82 14.03 11.18 8.70
C ARG A 82 14.93 9.98 8.97
N LEU A 83 15.21 9.15 7.96
CA LEU A 83 16.14 8.03 8.07
C LEU A 83 17.54 8.50 8.45
N THR A 84 18.03 9.58 7.84
CA THR A 84 19.32 10.19 8.18
C THR A 84 19.37 10.64 9.64
N PHE A 85 18.29 11.20 10.16
CA PHE A 85 18.20 11.57 11.57
C PHE A 85 18.30 10.36 12.51
N TYR A 86 17.67 9.23 12.14
CA TYR A 86 17.73 7.99 12.94
C TYR A 86 19.06 7.24 12.81
N ARG A 87 19.87 7.52 11.80
CA ARG A 87 21.14 6.84 11.55
C ARG A 87 22.12 6.92 12.73
N LEU A 88 22.15 8.07 13.42
CA LEU A 88 23.04 8.33 14.57
C LEU A 88 24.49 7.90 14.29
N ARG A 89 24.92 6.77 14.90
CA ARG A 89 26.27 6.19 14.79
C ARG A 89 26.33 4.93 13.90
N ALA A 90 25.20 4.52 13.34
CA ALA A 90 25.15 3.34 12.46
C ALA A 90 25.94 3.59 11.16
N LYS A 91 26.68 2.58 10.73
CA LYS A 91 27.47 2.60 9.48
C LYS A 91 26.53 2.26 8.31
N VAL A 92 25.68 3.21 7.97
CA VAL A 92 24.68 3.11 6.90
C VAL A 92 24.84 4.29 5.96
N ASP A 93 24.89 4.00 4.68
CA ASP A 93 24.85 4.99 3.62
C ASP A 93 23.41 5.12 3.13
N LEU A 94 22.92 6.34 3.08
CA LEU A 94 21.55 6.70 2.70
C LEU A 94 21.64 7.75 1.61
N GLU A 95 21.15 7.44 0.41
CA GLU A 95 21.16 8.36 -0.72
C GLU A 95 19.91 8.20 -1.60
N ALA A 96 19.46 9.29 -2.19
CA ALA A 96 18.45 9.21 -3.24
C ALA A 96 19.07 8.53 -4.47
N ALA A 97 18.36 7.58 -5.07
CA ALA A 97 18.79 7.01 -6.35
C ALA A 97 18.68 8.09 -7.45
N GLY A 98 19.54 7.97 -8.46
CA GLY A 98 19.52 8.89 -9.60
C GLY A 98 18.21 8.82 -10.39
N GLU A 99 17.92 9.86 -11.15
CA GLU A 99 16.72 9.94 -11.99
C GLU A 99 16.73 8.95 -13.19
N ASP A 100 17.87 8.33 -13.45
CA ASP A 100 18.08 7.29 -14.46
C ASP A 100 17.53 5.92 -14.02
N VAL A 101 17.19 5.74 -12.75
CA VAL A 101 16.61 4.50 -12.18
C VAL A 101 15.15 4.75 -11.87
N CYS A 102 14.26 4.03 -12.56
CA CYS A 102 12.82 4.19 -12.49
C CYS A 102 12.14 2.95 -11.92
N VAL A 103 10.94 3.15 -11.39
CA VAL A 103 10.04 2.07 -10.93
C VAL A 103 8.95 1.85 -11.95
N PHE A 104 8.64 0.59 -12.21
CA PHE A 104 7.53 0.20 -13.09
C PHE A 104 6.63 -0.79 -12.37
N ALA A 105 5.34 -0.75 -12.69
CA ALA A 105 4.39 -1.81 -12.39
C ALA A 105 4.10 -2.62 -13.66
N VAL A 106 4.02 -3.94 -13.52
CA VAL A 106 3.66 -4.87 -14.60
C VAL A 106 2.48 -5.71 -14.11
N TRP A 107 1.43 -5.86 -14.95
CA TRP A 107 0.24 -6.64 -14.58
C TRP A 107 -0.42 -7.30 -15.78
N GLY A 108 -1.34 -8.23 -15.50
CA GLY A 108 -2.03 -9.09 -16.47
C GLY A 108 -1.27 -10.40 -16.68
N GLU A 109 -0.08 -10.32 -17.24
CA GLU A 109 0.84 -11.45 -17.39
C GLU A 109 2.21 -11.03 -16.86
N ASP A 110 3.06 -12.00 -16.51
CA ASP A 110 4.43 -11.74 -16.09
C ASP A 110 5.34 -11.40 -17.29
N LEU A 111 6.35 -10.56 -17.02
CA LEU A 111 7.42 -10.35 -18.00
C LEU A 111 8.21 -11.63 -18.21
N THR A 112 8.37 -12.01 -19.49
CA THR A 112 9.20 -13.16 -19.88
C THR A 112 10.64 -12.75 -20.16
N ASP A 113 10.88 -11.50 -20.56
CA ASP A 113 12.21 -10.93 -20.74
C ASP A 113 12.42 -9.79 -19.73
N THR A 114 13.38 -9.97 -18.85
CA THR A 114 13.76 -9.01 -17.80
C THR A 114 15.14 -8.40 -18.05
N ASN A 115 15.71 -8.59 -19.25
CA ASN A 115 17.02 -8.06 -19.60
C ASN A 115 17.04 -6.53 -19.51
N GLY A 116 18.04 -6.01 -18.78
CA GLY A 116 18.19 -4.58 -18.53
C GLY A 116 17.45 -4.07 -17.28
N ALA A 117 16.59 -4.87 -16.64
CA ALA A 117 16.10 -4.54 -15.30
C ALA A 117 17.21 -4.72 -14.27
N GLU A 118 17.26 -3.82 -13.31
CA GLU A 118 18.10 -3.94 -12.13
C GLU A 118 17.48 -4.92 -11.13
N PHE A 119 16.13 -4.92 -11.04
CA PHE A 119 15.39 -5.76 -10.11
C PHE A 119 13.98 -6.05 -10.64
N VAL A 120 13.53 -7.30 -10.51
CA VAL A 120 12.15 -7.73 -10.82
C VAL A 120 11.65 -8.63 -9.70
N VAL A 121 10.46 -8.34 -9.20
CA VAL A 121 9.85 -9.11 -8.13
C VAL A 121 8.32 -9.06 -8.22
N THR A 122 7.63 -10.09 -7.77
CA THR A 122 6.18 -10.02 -7.55
C THR A 122 5.87 -8.93 -6.52
N ASP A 123 4.83 -8.11 -6.75
CA ASP A 123 4.43 -7.06 -5.81
C ASP A 123 4.17 -7.68 -4.42
N PRO A 124 4.92 -7.27 -3.38
CA PRO A 124 4.87 -7.94 -2.09
C PRO A 124 3.56 -7.72 -1.34
N ARG A 125 2.73 -6.77 -1.77
CA ARG A 125 1.43 -6.49 -1.15
C ARG A 125 0.40 -7.55 -1.54
N LEU A 126 0.35 -7.88 -2.83
CA LEU A 126 -0.63 -8.82 -3.38
C LEU A 126 -0.14 -9.32 -4.74
N ALA A 127 -0.05 -10.63 -4.94
CA ALA A 127 0.39 -11.20 -6.22
C ALA A 127 -0.48 -10.76 -7.42
N ALA A 128 -1.78 -10.50 -7.21
CA ALA A 128 -2.67 -10.01 -8.26
C ALA A 128 -2.33 -8.59 -8.75
N LEU A 129 -1.54 -7.80 -8.00
CA LEU A 129 -0.98 -6.53 -8.48
C LEU A 129 0.08 -6.74 -9.59
N GLY A 130 0.60 -7.95 -9.73
CA GLY A 130 1.62 -8.34 -10.71
C GLY A 130 3.04 -8.12 -10.20
N GLN A 131 3.91 -7.52 -11.02
CA GLN A 131 5.34 -7.38 -10.70
C GLN A 131 5.72 -5.91 -10.48
N ARG A 132 6.74 -5.70 -9.64
CA ARG A 132 7.52 -4.46 -9.55
C ARG A 132 8.83 -4.64 -10.28
N VAL A 133 9.18 -3.64 -11.06
CA VAL A 133 10.46 -3.60 -11.79
C VAL A 133 11.19 -2.31 -11.45
N VAL A 134 12.47 -2.43 -11.18
CA VAL A 134 13.41 -1.30 -11.08
C VAL A 134 14.37 -1.42 -12.26
N GLY A 135 14.53 -0.35 -13.02
CA GLY A 135 15.36 -0.36 -14.21
C GLY A 135 15.55 1.03 -14.82
N PRO A 136 16.29 1.11 -15.95
CA PRO A 136 16.51 2.37 -16.62
C PRO A 136 15.20 2.94 -17.19
N ALA A 137 15.17 4.25 -17.42
CA ALA A 137 13.97 4.96 -17.87
C ALA A 137 13.37 4.40 -19.18
N ASP A 138 14.18 3.84 -20.06
CA ASP A 138 13.78 3.27 -21.34
C ASP A 138 13.45 1.74 -21.24
N PHE A 139 13.36 1.18 -20.05
CA PHE A 139 13.08 -0.24 -19.86
C PHE A 139 11.72 -0.64 -20.44
N ALA A 140 10.69 0.18 -20.26
CA ALA A 140 9.34 -0.13 -20.74
C ALA A 140 9.30 -0.33 -22.26
N GLU A 141 10.02 0.52 -23.03
CA GLU A 141 10.10 0.41 -24.50
C GLU A 141 10.80 -0.87 -24.97
N LYS A 142 11.70 -1.40 -24.14
CA LYS A 142 12.52 -2.58 -24.46
C LYS A 142 11.90 -3.89 -23.99
N SER A 143 10.93 -3.82 -23.07
CA SER A 143 10.36 -4.98 -22.38
C SER A 143 9.45 -5.86 -23.27
N GLY A 144 8.96 -5.32 -24.39
CA GLY A 144 7.95 -5.99 -25.23
C GLY A 144 6.54 -6.00 -24.64
N ALA A 145 6.34 -5.38 -23.48
CA ALA A 145 5.04 -5.23 -22.83
C ALA A 145 4.20 -4.12 -23.48
N THR A 146 2.90 -4.12 -23.24
CA THR A 146 2.00 -3.04 -23.64
C THR A 146 2.16 -1.87 -22.67
N ILE A 147 2.71 -0.75 -23.14
CA ILE A 147 2.92 0.43 -22.31
C ILE A 147 1.57 1.08 -21.96
N LYS A 148 1.35 1.31 -20.69
CA LYS A 148 0.21 2.00 -20.10
C LYS A 148 0.68 3.20 -19.31
N ASN A 149 -0.24 4.09 -18.93
CA ASN A 149 0.01 5.20 -18.04
C ASN A 149 -0.20 4.82 -16.57
N LEU A 150 0.17 5.71 -15.65
CA LEU A 150 0.02 5.54 -14.20
C LEU A 150 -1.45 5.33 -13.80
N GLU A 151 -2.37 6.07 -14.43
CA GLU A 151 -3.80 5.98 -14.13
C GLU A 151 -4.37 4.59 -14.44
N ALA A 152 -3.85 3.90 -15.47
CA ALA A 152 -4.25 2.52 -15.78
C ALA A 152 -3.78 1.53 -14.70
N TYR A 153 -2.59 1.75 -14.12
CA TYR A 153 -2.14 0.96 -12.97
C TYR A 153 -2.95 1.29 -11.71
N ASP A 154 -3.23 2.57 -11.46
CA ASP A 154 -4.09 2.96 -10.34
C ASP A 154 -5.50 2.36 -10.47
N ALA A 155 -6.07 2.31 -11.67
CA ALA A 155 -7.33 1.64 -11.93
C ALA A 155 -7.27 0.15 -11.56
N HIS A 156 -6.19 -0.55 -11.95
CA HIS A 156 -5.97 -1.95 -11.60
C HIS A 156 -5.86 -2.14 -10.07
N ARG A 157 -5.08 -1.30 -9.39
CA ARG A 157 -4.92 -1.32 -7.93
C ARG A 157 -6.25 -1.11 -7.18
N VAL A 158 -7.00 -0.08 -7.60
CA VAL A 158 -8.30 0.27 -7.01
C VAL A 158 -9.32 -0.85 -7.20
N ALA A 159 -9.35 -1.47 -8.39
CA ALA A 159 -10.23 -2.61 -8.67
C ALA A 159 -9.89 -3.85 -7.81
N LEU A 160 -8.66 -3.98 -7.33
CA LEU A 160 -8.25 -5.01 -6.37
C LEU A 160 -8.51 -4.61 -4.91
N GLY A 161 -8.96 -3.38 -4.65
CA GLY A 161 -9.23 -2.89 -3.30
C GLY A 161 -7.98 -2.61 -2.46
N VAL A 162 -6.81 -2.39 -3.08
CA VAL A 162 -5.54 -2.16 -2.37
C VAL A 162 -5.32 -0.67 -2.13
N PRO A 163 -5.27 -0.20 -0.87
CA PRO A 163 -5.01 1.21 -0.54
C PRO A 163 -3.53 1.59 -0.75
N GLU A 164 -3.28 2.90 -0.93
CA GLU A 164 -1.94 3.46 -1.07
C GLU A 164 -1.84 4.81 -0.36
N GLY A 165 -0.75 5.05 0.38
CA GLY A 165 -0.50 6.29 1.08
C GLY A 165 -0.50 7.51 0.17
N LEU A 166 -0.96 8.65 0.65
CA LEU A 166 -1.20 9.90 -0.06
C LEU A 166 -2.34 9.84 -1.11
N LYS A 167 -2.51 8.70 -1.79
CA LYS A 167 -3.61 8.49 -2.71
C LYS A 167 -4.93 8.26 -1.97
N ASP A 168 -4.93 7.42 -0.93
CA ASP A 168 -6.14 7.01 -0.22
C ASP A 168 -6.23 7.58 1.20
N PHE A 169 -5.10 7.81 1.85
CA PHE A 169 -5.03 8.35 3.20
C PHE A 169 -3.88 9.34 3.39
N ALA A 170 -4.01 10.23 4.38
CA ALA A 170 -2.96 11.16 4.77
C ALA A 170 -2.01 10.50 5.79
N TYR A 171 -0.72 10.86 5.72
CA TYR A 171 0.26 10.43 6.72
C TYR A 171 -0.02 11.07 8.09
N SER A 172 0.37 10.37 9.15
CA SER A 172 0.13 10.72 10.55
C SER A 172 -1.34 10.72 10.99
N ASP A 173 -2.24 10.20 10.15
CA ASP A 173 -3.68 10.16 10.44
C ASP A 173 -4.18 8.78 10.86
N ILE A 174 -3.79 7.73 10.16
CA ILE A 174 -4.31 6.36 10.36
C ILE A 174 -3.24 5.38 10.86
N PHE A 175 -3.69 4.25 11.38
CA PHE A 175 -2.85 3.15 11.83
C PHE A 175 -2.60 2.14 10.70
N PRO A 176 -1.55 1.29 10.78
CA PRO A 176 -1.29 0.25 9.80
C PRO A 176 -2.47 -0.69 9.54
N HIS A 177 -3.26 -1.03 10.57
CA HIS A 177 -4.46 -1.85 10.41
C HIS A 177 -5.55 -1.14 9.60
N ASP A 178 -5.72 0.19 9.76
CA ASP A 178 -6.70 0.94 8.99
C ASP A 178 -6.36 0.91 7.48
N ALA A 179 -5.05 0.87 7.16
CA ALA A 179 -4.52 0.74 5.79
C ALA A 179 -4.31 -0.71 5.33
N ASP A 180 -4.86 -1.69 6.07
CA ASP A 180 -4.76 -3.12 5.80
C ASP A 180 -3.32 -3.67 5.66
N MET A 181 -2.33 -2.97 6.21
CA MET A 181 -0.93 -3.40 6.11
C MET A 181 -0.66 -4.74 6.81
N ASP A 182 -1.46 -5.10 7.82
CA ASP A 182 -1.41 -6.41 8.48
C ASP A 182 -1.88 -7.55 7.57
N GLN A 183 -2.73 -7.25 6.59
CA GLN A 183 -3.26 -8.19 5.59
C GLN A 183 -2.35 -8.25 4.34
N LEU A 184 -1.74 -7.12 4.01
CA LEU A 184 -0.90 -6.94 2.82
C LEU A 184 0.61 -7.18 3.11
N GLY A 185 0.93 -7.89 4.21
CA GLY A 185 2.30 -8.27 4.55
C GLY A 185 3.21 -7.13 5.03
N GLY A 186 2.63 -5.95 5.34
CA GLY A 186 3.39 -4.75 5.71
C GLY A 186 3.75 -4.64 7.19
N VAL A 187 3.32 -5.57 8.05
CA VAL A 187 3.57 -5.55 9.51
C VAL A 187 3.97 -6.92 10.00
N SER A 188 5.13 -7.02 10.63
CA SER A 188 5.52 -8.22 11.39
C SER A 188 5.11 -8.09 12.85
N PHE A 189 4.39 -9.08 13.37
CA PHE A 189 4.05 -9.22 14.78
C PHE A 189 5.00 -10.16 15.53
N LYS A 190 5.99 -10.73 14.83
CA LYS A 190 6.95 -11.70 15.38
C LYS A 190 8.34 -11.10 15.60
N LYS A 191 8.68 -10.04 14.86
CA LYS A 191 9.97 -9.36 14.97
C LYS A 191 10.18 -8.63 16.31
N GLY A 192 11.40 -8.19 16.56
CA GLY A 192 11.78 -7.34 17.71
C GLY A 192 11.13 -5.96 17.67
N CYS A 193 11.55 -5.09 18.60
CA CYS A 193 10.95 -3.76 18.77
C CYS A 193 11.25 -2.82 17.60
N TYR A 194 10.26 -2.01 17.25
CA TYR A 194 10.38 -0.87 16.32
C TYR A 194 9.53 0.31 16.79
N VAL A 195 9.74 1.49 16.23
CA VAL A 195 9.02 2.70 16.64
C VAL A 195 7.50 2.56 16.41
N GLY A 196 6.69 2.82 17.44
CA GLY A 196 5.23 2.76 17.38
C GLY A 196 4.60 1.36 17.52
N GLN A 197 5.40 0.31 17.68
CA GLN A 197 4.94 -1.09 17.76
C GLN A 197 3.92 -1.35 18.87
N GLU A 198 4.03 -0.69 20.02
CA GLU A 198 3.15 -0.98 21.17
C GLU A 198 1.66 -0.84 20.82
N VAL A 199 1.31 0.24 20.12
CA VAL A 199 -0.08 0.50 19.70
C VAL A 199 -0.51 -0.51 18.65
N VAL A 200 0.32 -0.78 17.65
CA VAL A 200 0.06 -1.73 16.56
C VAL A 200 -0.18 -3.14 17.12
N SER A 201 0.71 -3.63 17.98
CA SER A 201 0.55 -4.94 18.63
C SER A 201 -0.70 -5.02 19.49
N ARG A 202 -1.05 -3.95 20.21
CA ARG A 202 -2.27 -3.88 21.04
C ARG A 202 -3.54 -4.01 20.19
N VAL A 203 -3.61 -3.30 19.06
CA VAL A 203 -4.74 -3.37 18.13
C VAL A 203 -4.87 -4.78 17.57
N HIS A 204 -3.76 -5.39 17.15
CA HIS A 204 -3.73 -6.77 16.64
C HIS A 204 -4.26 -7.78 17.66
N HIS A 205 -3.69 -7.80 18.88
CA HIS A 205 -4.05 -8.78 19.92
C HIS A 205 -5.48 -8.63 20.44
N ARG A 206 -6.02 -7.42 20.40
CA ARG A 206 -7.41 -7.17 20.83
C ARG A 206 -8.44 -7.37 19.72
N GLY A 207 -8.01 -7.53 18.47
CA GLY A 207 -8.90 -7.61 17.33
C GLY A 207 -9.77 -6.36 17.15
N THR A 208 -9.24 -5.17 17.55
CA THR A 208 -10.04 -3.94 17.65
C THR A 208 -9.88 -3.00 16.45
N ALA A 209 -9.40 -3.48 15.32
CA ALA A 209 -9.39 -2.69 14.09
C ALA A 209 -10.84 -2.40 13.67
N ARG A 210 -11.33 -1.19 13.99
CA ARG A 210 -12.72 -0.78 13.73
C ARG A 210 -12.91 -0.18 12.35
N LYS A 211 -11.83 0.32 11.74
CA LYS A 211 -11.80 0.90 10.40
C LYS A 211 -10.88 0.08 9.52
N ARG A 212 -11.28 -0.08 8.27
CA ARG A 212 -10.44 -0.69 7.23
C ARG A 212 -10.80 -0.12 5.88
N PHE A 213 -9.86 -0.18 4.95
CA PHE A 213 -10.19 0.06 3.55
C PHE A 213 -10.99 -1.13 3.02
N ILE A 214 -12.14 -0.81 2.41
CA ILE A 214 -13.04 -1.79 1.78
C ILE A 214 -13.27 -1.35 0.35
N GLN A 215 -13.46 -2.31 -0.52
CA GLN A 215 -13.86 -2.07 -1.89
C GLN A 215 -15.32 -1.61 -1.94
N ILE A 216 -15.58 -0.59 -2.74
CA ILE A 216 -16.94 -0.13 -3.06
C ILE A 216 -17.16 -0.17 -4.56
N GLU A 217 -18.39 -0.40 -4.96
CA GLU A 217 -18.81 -0.48 -6.36
C GLU A 217 -20.06 0.38 -6.57
N ALA A 218 -20.19 0.95 -7.78
CA ALA A 218 -21.37 1.71 -8.20
C ALA A 218 -21.63 1.54 -9.69
N ALA A 219 -22.88 1.67 -10.11
CA ALA A 219 -23.27 1.63 -11.51
C ALA A 219 -22.89 2.91 -12.29
N GLY A 220 -22.57 4.01 -11.58
CA GLY A 220 -22.15 5.29 -12.16
C GLY A 220 -20.88 5.80 -11.48
N ALA A 221 -20.29 6.87 -12.03
CA ALA A 221 -19.07 7.46 -11.50
C ALA A 221 -19.21 7.81 -10.01
N LEU A 222 -18.21 7.42 -9.22
CA LEU A 222 -18.09 7.82 -7.82
C LEU A 222 -17.67 9.31 -7.73
N PRO A 223 -18.03 10.00 -6.64
CA PRO A 223 -17.63 11.38 -6.43
C PRO A 223 -16.13 11.51 -6.12
N ASP A 224 -15.67 12.73 -5.83
CA ASP A 224 -14.29 13.02 -5.50
C ASP A 224 -13.85 12.34 -4.19
N LYS A 225 -12.54 12.04 -4.11
CA LYS A 225 -11.88 11.56 -2.89
C LYS A 225 -12.24 12.44 -1.68
N GLY A 226 -12.43 11.81 -0.52
CA GLY A 226 -12.84 12.46 0.73
C GLY A 226 -14.34 12.62 0.89
N THR A 227 -15.13 12.25 -0.14
CA THR A 227 -16.59 12.26 0.00
C THR A 227 -17.03 11.22 1.02
N ALA A 228 -17.90 11.66 1.95
CA ALA A 228 -18.40 10.80 3.02
C ALA A 228 -19.25 9.64 2.45
N VAL A 229 -19.05 8.46 3.01
CA VAL A 229 -19.96 7.33 2.84
C VAL A 229 -20.99 7.38 3.97
N ILE A 230 -22.26 7.33 3.60
CA ILE A 230 -23.40 7.56 4.48
C ILE A 230 -24.26 6.30 4.61
N ALA A 231 -24.70 6.01 5.83
CA ALA A 231 -25.76 5.06 6.18
C ALA A 231 -26.67 5.70 7.23
N ASN A 232 -28.01 5.66 7.06
CA ASN A 232 -28.96 6.31 7.98
C ASN A 232 -28.59 7.75 8.35
N ASP A 233 -28.29 8.59 7.35
CA ASP A 233 -27.89 9.99 7.51
C ASP A 233 -26.64 10.23 8.38
N LYS A 234 -25.83 9.19 8.59
CA LYS A 234 -24.59 9.26 9.38
C LYS A 234 -23.41 8.80 8.54
N SER A 235 -22.30 9.52 8.65
CA SER A 235 -21.05 9.09 8.03
C SER A 235 -20.54 7.81 8.70
N VAL A 236 -20.24 6.82 7.85
CA VAL A 236 -19.59 5.57 8.24
C VAL A 236 -18.14 5.48 7.77
N GLY A 237 -17.67 6.49 7.04
CA GLY A 237 -16.31 6.62 6.55
C GLY A 237 -16.23 7.55 5.35
N GLU A 238 -15.18 7.40 4.55
CA GLU A 238 -14.91 8.28 3.40
C GLU A 238 -14.27 7.53 2.23
N LEU A 239 -14.52 8.04 1.03
CA LEU A 239 -13.95 7.55 -0.22
C LEU A 239 -12.46 7.93 -0.33
N GLY A 240 -11.62 6.98 -0.67
CA GLY A 240 -10.27 7.18 -1.18
C GLY A 240 -10.24 7.33 -2.70
N SER A 241 -9.42 6.56 -3.38
CA SER A 241 -9.35 6.54 -4.85
C SER A 241 -10.54 5.81 -5.46
N SER A 242 -10.92 6.23 -6.67
CA SER A 242 -11.95 5.56 -7.47
C SER A 242 -11.54 5.51 -8.94
N THR A 243 -12.14 4.58 -9.68
CA THR A 243 -11.90 4.38 -11.12
C THR A 243 -13.15 3.86 -11.82
N MET A 244 -13.17 3.95 -13.14
CA MET A 244 -14.19 3.37 -14.01
C MET A 244 -13.58 2.30 -14.90
N ILE A 245 -14.13 1.08 -14.87
CA ILE A 245 -13.72 -0.03 -15.72
C ILE A 245 -15.00 -0.59 -16.37
N ASP A 246 -15.05 -0.61 -17.69
CA ASP A 246 -16.16 -1.17 -18.49
C ASP A 246 -17.56 -0.68 -18.06
N GLY A 247 -17.65 0.59 -17.65
CA GLY A 247 -18.90 1.24 -17.27
C GLY A 247 -19.31 1.02 -15.81
N GLN A 248 -18.55 0.28 -15.01
CA GLN A 248 -18.74 0.12 -13.58
C GLN A 248 -17.68 0.91 -12.80
N ALA A 249 -18.09 1.60 -11.75
CA ALA A 249 -17.18 2.29 -10.85
C ALA A 249 -16.71 1.37 -9.74
N PHE A 250 -15.42 1.46 -9.46
CA PHE A 250 -14.73 0.83 -8.32
C PHE A 250 -14.08 1.90 -7.47
N GLY A 251 -14.04 1.69 -6.17
CA GLY A 251 -13.34 2.58 -5.25
C GLY A 251 -12.81 1.82 -4.04
N VAL A 252 -11.86 2.42 -3.36
CA VAL A 252 -11.42 2.02 -2.02
C VAL A 252 -11.88 3.07 -1.02
N ALA A 253 -12.49 2.66 0.09
CA ALA A 253 -13.04 3.57 1.08
C ALA A 253 -12.67 3.13 2.50
N LEU A 254 -12.21 4.07 3.33
CA LEU A 254 -11.92 3.82 4.74
C LEU A 254 -13.22 3.84 5.53
N LEU A 255 -13.72 2.65 5.88
CA LEU A 255 -15.05 2.49 6.48
C LEU A 255 -14.99 1.88 7.87
N ARG A 256 -15.93 2.26 8.73
CA ARG A 256 -16.20 1.62 10.02
C ARG A 256 -16.95 0.32 9.80
N LEU A 257 -16.26 -0.80 9.97
CA LEU A 257 -16.78 -2.15 9.74
C LEU A 257 -18.06 -2.43 10.54
N ASP A 258 -18.10 -2.01 11.82
CA ASP A 258 -19.25 -2.20 12.70
C ASP A 258 -20.52 -1.48 12.19
N LYS A 259 -20.34 -0.30 11.61
CA LYS A 259 -21.45 0.52 11.10
C LYS A 259 -21.94 0.06 9.74
N VAL A 260 -21.01 -0.33 8.88
CA VAL A 260 -21.32 -0.89 7.57
C VAL A 260 -22.05 -2.22 7.72
N HIS A 261 -21.55 -3.12 8.59
CA HIS A 261 -22.21 -4.40 8.86
C HIS A 261 -23.63 -4.20 9.42
N GLN A 262 -23.79 -3.28 10.38
CA GLN A 262 -25.12 -2.93 10.89
C GLN A 262 -26.07 -2.41 9.80
N ALA A 263 -25.55 -1.63 8.84
CA ALA A 263 -26.36 -1.16 7.72
C ALA A 263 -26.80 -2.29 6.79
N ILE A 264 -25.87 -3.22 6.48
CA ILE A 264 -26.16 -4.42 5.66
C ILE A 264 -27.22 -5.29 6.33
N GLU A 265 -27.07 -5.62 7.63
CA GLU A 265 -28.02 -6.46 8.37
C GLU A 265 -29.44 -5.88 8.47
N ASN A 266 -29.56 -4.55 8.39
CA ASN A 266 -30.85 -3.85 8.48
C ASN A 266 -31.38 -3.36 7.11
N ASP A 267 -30.78 -3.85 5.99
CA ASP A 267 -31.15 -3.43 4.64
C ASP A 267 -31.14 -1.91 4.42
N VAL A 268 -30.21 -1.20 5.12
CA VAL A 268 -30.04 0.25 4.98
C VAL A 268 -29.14 0.53 3.79
N PRO A 269 -29.60 1.33 2.82
CA PRO A 269 -28.79 1.68 1.67
C PRO A 269 -27.56 2.52 2.07
N LEU A 270 -26.44 2.23 1.41
CA LEU A 270 -25.20 2.99 1.52
C LEU A 270 -25.08 3.93 0.33
N THR A 271 -24.67 5.16 0.58
CA THR A 271 -24.39 6.14 -0.47
C THR A 271 -23.04 6.80 -0.27
N CYS A 272 -22.42 7.22 -1.38
CA CYS A 272 -21.24 8.09 -1.39
C CYS A 272 -21.63 9.36 -2.15
N GLY A 273 -21.77 10.48 -1.44
CA GLY A 273 -22.55 11.60 -1.97
C GLY A 273 -23.97 11.16 -2.35
N ASP A 274 -24.38 11.49 -3.58
CA ASP A 274 -25.69 11.11 -4.12
C ASP A 274 -25.69 9.75 -4.85
N VAL A 275 -24.55 9.03 -4.86
CA VAL A 275 -24.38 7.77 -5.58
C VAL A 275 -24.65 6.60 -4.65
N ALA A 276 -25.59 5.72 -5.00
CA ALA A 276 -25.80 4.46 -4.31
C ALA A 276 -24.60 3.51 -4.54
N ILE A 277 -24.10 2.93 -3.48
CA ILE A 277 -22.94 2.03 -3.53
C ILE A 277 -23.24 0.67 -2.93
N THR A 278 -22.50 -0.32 -3.38
CA THR A 278 -22.35 -1.61 -2.71
C THR A 278 -20.95 -1.71 -2.13
N VAL A 279 -20.80 -2.45 -1.03
CA VAL A 279 -19.52 -2.69 -0.37
C VAL A 279 -19.14 -4.16 -0.46
N LYS A 280 -17.87 -4.42 -0.70
CA LYS A 280 -17.33 -5.78 -0.78
C LYS A 280 -16.04 -5.84 0.03
N LEU A 281 -15.89 -6.90 0.85
CA LEU A 281 -14.57 -7.20 1.40
C LEU A 281 -13.65 -7.60 0.24
N PRO A 282 -12.43 -7.04 0.14
CA PRO A 282 -11.49 -7.47 -0.89
C PRO A 282 -11.24 -8.98 -0.80
N ASP A 283 -11.04 -9.64 -1.93
CA ASP A 283 -10.88 -11.11 -1.98
C ASP A 283 -9.64 -11.62 -1.21
N TRP A 284 -8.66 -10.75 -0.97
CA TRP A 284 -7.46 -11.04 -0.19
C TRP A 284 -7.62 -10.79 1.32
N ALA A 285 -8.76 -10.21 1.76
CA ALA A 285 -8.98 -9.88 3.17
C ALA A 285 -9.27 -11.15 3.99
N GLU A 286 -8.49 -11.37 5.04
CA GLU A 286 -8.72 -12.44 6.01
C GLU A 286 -9.65 -12.01 7.17
N PHE A 287 -9.92 -10.71 7.30
CA PHE A 287 -10.90 -10.20 8.27
C PHE A 287 -12.32 -10.32 7.72
N GLY A 288 -13.26 -10.56 8.63
CA GLY A 288 -14.70 -10.58 8.33
C GLY A 288 -15.42 -9.33 8.83
N TRP A 289 -16.73 -9.31 8.61
CA TRP A 289 -17.61 -8.36 9.28
C TRP A 289 -17.63 -8.66 10.79
N PRO A 290 -17.49 -7.64 11.65
CA PRO A 290 -17.50 -7.86 13.10
C PRO A 290 -18.86 -8.34 13.57
N ASP A 291 -18.88 -9.30 14.50
CA ASP A 291 -20.12 -9.72 15.14
C ASP A 291 -20.83 -8.53 15.82
N ALA A 292 -22.13 -8.40 15.62
CA ALA A 292 -22.93 -7.31 16.18
C ALA A 292 -22.84 -7.18 17.73
N LYS A 293 -22.38 -8.24 18.41
CA LYS A 293 -22.23 -8.30 19.88
C LYS A 293 -20.87 -7.86 20.42
N ALA A 294 -19.88 -7.61 19.57
CA ALA A 294 -18.53 -7.20 19.99
C ALA A 294 -18.33 -5.67 20.04
N ALA A 295 -19.38 -4.90 19.82
CA ALA A 295 -19.32 -3.43 19.68
C ALA A 295 -19.77 -2.63 20.93
N GLU A 296 -20.06 -3.31 22.08
CA GLU A 296 -20.39 -2.65 23.36
C GLU A 296 -19.19 -2.48 24.27
#